data_5f7e4a09b63f9411911651b0425444f8
#
_entry.id   5f7e4a09b63f9411911651b0425444f8
#
_cell.length_a   1.000
_cell.length_b   1.000
_cell.length_c   1.000
_cell.angle_alpha   90.00
_cell.angle_beta   90.00
_cell.angle_gamma   90.00
#
_symmetry.space_group_name_H-M   'P 1'
#
loop_
_entity.id
_entity.type
_entity.pdbx_description
1 polymer ?
#
loop_
_entity_poly.entity_id
_entity_poly.type
_entity_poly.pdbx_seq_one_letter_code
_entity_poly.pdbx_strand_id
1 'polypeptide(L)'
;DVLQSRGLGDVYKRQDVLIENFGKGVMDRLELGYKYTQEINTKLIYCSLKGFLSGPYENRAALDEVVQMMGGLAYMTGPKGRPLRAGASVNDLVGALFGVVAIQAALLERQHTGKGTFVRSGLFESNMFLVSNHMVQYFQTGMAAEPMPDRKASWAIYDVFQTADDKQIFVGVVSDKVVATQGACRVR
;
A
#
# COMPACT_ATOMS: atom_id res chain seq x y z
N ASP A 1 5.47 27.90 24.62
CA ASP A 1 6.64 27.10 24.25
C ASP A 1 6.44 25.62 24.60
N VAL A 2 5.71 24.92 23.76
CA VAL A 2 5.34 23.50 24.02
C VAL A 2 6.57 22.58 23.90
N LEU A 3 7.55 22.97 23.10
CA LEU A 3 8.82 22.23 22.95
C LEU A 3 9.82 22.45 24.07
N GLN A 4 9.70 23.57 24.82
CA GLN A 4 10.55 23.83 25.98
C GLN A 4 10.03 23.19 27.25
N SER A 5 8.80 22.74 27.31
CA SER A 5 8.26 22.08 28.48
C SER A 5 8.77 20.65 28.61
N ARG A 6 9.85 20.50 29.37
CA ARG A 6 10.24 19.25 30.03
C ARG A 6 10.63 18.07 29.14
N GLY A 7 11.78 18.14 28.49
CA GLY A 7 12.44 16.93 27.96
C GLY A 7 12.01 16.47 26.58
N LEU A 8 10.93 16.98 26.00
CA LEU A 8 10.50 16.65 24.63
C LEU A 8 11.54 17.12 23.58
N GLY A 9 12.08 18.32 23.74
CA GLY A 9 13.16 18.83 22.87
C GLY A 9 14.41 17.94 22.87
N ASP A 10 14.74 17.33 24.01
CA ASP A 10 15.89 16.42 24.12
C ASP A 10 15.59 15.04 23.49
N VAL A 11 14.34 14.61 23.46
CA VAL A 11 13.93 13.37 22.78
C VAL A 11 14.13 13.51 21.27
N TYR A 12 13.65 14.60 20.65
CA TYR A 12 13.79 14.82 19.20
C TYR A 12 15.24 15.02 18.75
N LYS A 13 16.10 15.57 19.59
CA LYS A 13 17.55 15.72 19.32
C LYS A 13 18.26 14.38 19.15
N ARG A 14 17.74 13.31 19.73
CA ARG A 14 18.36 11.98 19.76
C ARG A 14 17.70 10.96 18.85
N GLN A 15 16.53 11.29 18.26
CA GLN A 15 15.81 10.36 17.41
C GLN A 15 16.45 10.27 16.02
N ASP A 16 16.49 9.06 15.48
CA ASP A 16 16.91 8.80 14.12
C ASP A 16 15.76 8.97 13.13
N VAL A 17 14.55 8.56 13.52
CA VAL A 17 13.36 8.53 12.67
C VAL A 17 12.16 9.04 13.46
N LEU A 18 11.35 9.89 12.84
CA LEU A 18 10.02 10.26 13.28
C LEU A 18 9.00 9.80 12.22
N ILE A 19 7.95 9.11 12.66
CA ILE A 19 6.87 8.65 11.78
C ILE A 19 5.57 9.27 12.26
N GLU A 20 4.77 9.79 11.33
CA GLU A 20 3.45 10.32 11.64
C GLU A 20 2.43 10.00 10.53
N ASN A 21 1.16 9.90 10.90
CA ASN A 21 0.04 9.68 9.97
C ASN A 21 -1.14 10.63 10.26
N PHE A 22 -0.89 11.77 10.88
CA PHE A 22 -1.91 12.76 11.20
C PHE A 22 -2.45 13.46 9.95
N GLY A 23 -3.65 14.00 10.06
CA GLY A 23 -4.26 14.84 9.02
C GLY A 23 -3.40 16.05 8.68
N LYS A 24 -3.59 16.60 7.48
CA LYS A 24 -2.81 17.75 6.98
C LYS A 24 -2.78 18.92 7.98
N GLY A 25 -1.59 19.46 8.18
CA GLY A 25 -1.32 20.62 9.04
C GLY A 25 -1.42 20.37 10.55
N VAL A 26 -1.74 19.14 11.00
CA VAL A 26 -1.77 18.84 12.44
C VAL A 26 -0.38 18.95 13.04
N MET A 27 0.61 18.33 12.43
CA MET A 27 2.00 18.36 12.93
C MET A 27 2.59 19.77 12.90
N ASP A 28 2.23 20.58 11.90
CA ASP A 28 2.69 21.97 11.83
C ASP A 28 2.07 22.83 12.95
N ARG A 29 0.77 22.65 13.24
CA ARG A 29 0.12 23.34 14.37
C ARG A 29 0.67 22.95 15.75
N LEU A 30 1.23 21.76 15.84
CA LEU A 30 1.90 21.26 17.04
C LEU A 30 3.38 21.64 17.09
N GLU A 31 3.88 22.36 16.08
CA GLU A 31 5.32 22.68 15.93
C GLU A 31 6.20 21.41 15.88
N LEU A 32 5.64 20.30 15.37
CA LEU A 32 6.28 19.01 15.20
C LEU A 32 6.44 18.61 13.74
N GLY A 33 6.09 19.50 12.80
CA GLY A 33 6.27 19.29 11.37
C GLY A 33 7.75 19.22 10.98
N TYR A 34 8.02 18.70 9.77
CA TYR A 34 9.39 18.52 9.28
C TYR A 34 10.25 19.78 9.37
N LYS A 35 9.69 20.95 9.04
CA LYS A 35 10.41 22.23 9.10
C LYS A 35 10.97 22.53 10.50
N TYR A 36 10.17 22.32 11.54
CA TYR A 36 10.56 22.59 12.91
C TYR A 36 11.54 21.54 13.45
N THR A 37 11.25 20.27 13.18
CA THR A 37 12.08 19.16 13.69
C THR A 37 13.45 19.10 13.03
N GLN A 38 13.56 19.50 11.75
CA GLN A 38 14.82 19.60 11.02
C GLN A 38 15.76 20.68 11.60
N GLU A 39 15.21 21.78 12.13
CA GLU A 39 16.02 22.82 12.80
C GLU A 39 16.64 22.32 14.11
N ILE A 40 15.94 21.39 14.79
CA ILE A 40 16.40 20.79 16.05
C ILE A 40 17.39 19.64 15.78
N ASN A 41 17.11 18.82 14.77
CA ASN A 41 17.91 17.64 14.43
C ASN A 41 18.05 17.49 12.91
N THR A 42 19.16 18.00 12.39
CA THR A 42 19.46 17.95 10.94
C THR A 42 19.68 16.53 10.40
N LYS A 43 19.79 15.52 11.27
CA LYS A 43 19.95 14.10 10.90
C LYS A 43 18.66 13.32 10.96
N LEU A 44 17.57 13.93 11.42
CA LEU A 44 16.28 13.26 11.55
C LEU A 44 15.71 12.86 10.19
N ILE A 45 15.31 11.62 10.07
CA ILE A 45 14.49 11.13 8.95
C ILE A 45 13.03 11.29 9.37
N TYR A 46 12.29 12.13 8.66
CA TYR A 46 10.89 12.39 8.92
C TYR A 46 10.03 11.64 7.92
N CYS A 47 9.24 10.65 8.36
CA CYS A 47 8.35 9.87 7.52
C CYS A 47 6.90 10.27 7.77
N SER A 48 6.24 10.75 6.72
CA SER A 48 4.84 11.17 6.75
C SER A 48 3.99 10.20 5.92
N LEU A 49 3.10 9.47 6.58
CA LEU A 49 2.15 8.56 5.95
C LEU A 49 0.85 9.31 5.68
N LYS A 50 0.39 9.35 4.43
CA LYS A 50 -0.77 10.14 4.01
C LYS A 50 -1.70 9.33 3.14
N GLY A 51 -2.94 9.77 3.04
CA GLY A 51 -3.90 9.17 2.11
C GLY A 51 -3.50 9.37 0.65
N PHE A 52 -2.98 10.56 0.34
CA PHE A 52 -2.52 10.96 -1.00
C PHE A 52 -1.20 11.72 -0.89
N LEU A 53 -0.31 11.50 -1.84
CA LEU A 53 0.88 12.35 -2.02
C LEU A 53 0.47 13.72 -2.60
N SER A 54 1.47 14.56 -2.91
CA SER A 54 1.22 15.88 -3.50
C SER A 54 0.48 15.78 -4.83
N GLY A 55 -0.63 16.49 -4.94
CA GLY A 55 -1.48 16.48 -6.11
C GLY A 55 -2.89 16.98 -5.81
N PRO A 56 -3.83 16.81 -6.74
CA PRO A 56 -5.19 17.37 -6.62
C PRO A 56 -6.00 16.81 -5.45
N TYR A 57 -5.60 15.64 -4.92
CA TYR A 57 -6.27 14.98 -3.80
C TYR A 57 -5.55 15.10 -2.46
N GLU A 58 -4.40 15.75 -2.41
CA GLU A 58 -3.55 15.87 -1.21
C GLU A 58 -4.30 16.30 0.06
N ASN A 59 -5.36 17.10 -0.10
CA ASN A 59 -6.13 17.63 1.01
C ASN A 59 -7.39 16.82 1.37
N ARG A 60 -7.63 15.72 0.65
CA ARG A 60 -8.80 14.87 0.93
C ARG A 60 -8.51 13.93 2.08
N ALA A 61 -9.52 13.68 2.88
CA ALA A 61 -9.50 12.58 3.83
C ALA A 61 -9.45 11.25 3.07
N ALA A 62 -8.64 10.34 3.52
CA ALA A 62 -8.54 8.99 2.99
C ALA A 62 -8.51 7.99 4.15
N LEU A 63 -9.30 6.96 3.99
CA LEU A 63 -9.24 5.71 4.72
C LEU A 63 -8.88 4.62 3.72
N ASP A 64 -8.44 3.48 4.20
CA ASP A 64 -8.10 2.33 3.35
C ASP A 64 -9.22 2.00 2.35
N GLU A 65 -10.47 1.92 2.82
CA GLU A 65 -11.64 1.61 1.99
C GLU A 65 -11.88 2.65 0.88
N VAL A 66 -11.75 3.92 1.23
CA VAL A 66 -11.92 5.03 0.26
C VAL A 66 -10.90 4.90 -0.86
N VAL A 67 -9.67 4.60 -0.51
CA VAL A 67 -8.58 4.44 -1.47
C VAL A 67 -8.76 3.17 -2.31
N GLN A 68 -9.22 2.07 -1.72
CA GLN A 68 -9.55 0.84 -2.48
C GLN A 68 -10.62 1.10 -3.54
N MET A 69 -11.67 1.88 -3.20
CA MET A 69 -12.72 2.25 -4.14
C MET A 69 -12.21 3.19 -5.24
N MET A 70 -11.46 4.22 -4.87
CA MET A 70 -10.92 5.20 -5.82
C MET A 70 -9.86 4.62 -6.76
N GLY A 71 -9.01 3.75 -6.24
CA GLY A 71 -7.86 3.20 -6.94
C GLY A 71 -8.13 1.93 -7.73
N GLY A 72 -9.38 1.44 -7.75
CA GLY A 72 -9.79 0.30 -8.56
C GLY A 72 -9.57 -1.09 -7.95
N LEU A 73 -8.92 -1.19 -6.77
CA LEU A 73 -8.75 -2.49 -6.11
C LEU A 73 -10.10 -3.10 -5.74
N ALA A 74 -11.03 -2.31 -5.24
CA ALA A 74 -12.38 -2.77 -4.91
C ALA A 74 -13.15 -3.24 -6.15
N TYR A 75 -12.97 -2.58 -7.30
CA TYR A 75 -13.51 -3.03 -8.59
C TYR A 75 -12.93 -4.40 -8.98
N MET A 76 -11.64 -4.58 -8.83
CA MET A 76 -10.98 -5.85 -9.15
C MET A 76 -11.35 -7.00 -8.21
N THR A 77 -11.74 -6.68 -6.96
CA THR A 77 -12.07 -7.67 -5.92
C THR A 77 -13.51 -8.17 -6.01
N GLY A 78 -14.46 -7.29 -6.29
CA GLY A 78 -15.88 -7.61 -6.38
C GLY A 78 -16.33 -8.02 -7.79
N PRO A 79 -17.52 -8.64 -7.94
CA PRO A 79 -18.11 -8.89 -9.24
C PRO A 79 -18.49 -7.59 -9.94
N LYS A 80 -18.66 -7.64 -11.26
CA LYS A 80 -19.03 -6.50 -12.10
C LYS A 80 -20.28 -5.81 -11.57
N GLY A 81 -20.18 -4.49 -11.38
CA GLY A 81 -21.25 -3.66 -10.82
C GLY A 81 -21.40 -3.72 -9.30
N ARG A 82 -20.60 -4.51 -8.59
CA ARG A 82 -20.60 -4.59 -7.12
C ARG A 82 -19.17 -4.59 -6.58
N PRO A 83 -18.45 -3.47 -6.59
CA PRO A 83 -17.10 -3.40 -6.03
C PRO A 83 -17.11 -3.78 -4.55
N LEU A 84 -16.13 -4.57 -4.15
CA LEU A 84 -15.94 -5.02 -2.77
C LEU A 84 -14.53 -4.66 -2.29
N ARG A 85 -14.44 -4.15 -1.06
CA ARG A 85 -13.11 -3.99 -0.44
C ARG A 85 -12.45 -5.36 -0.19
N ALA A 86 -11.15 -5.41 -0.19
CA ALA A 86 -10.40 -6.57 0.31
C ALA A 86 -10.71 -6.80 1.80
N GLY A 87 -10.64 -8.03 2.26
CA GLY A 87 -10.94 -8.42 3.64
C GLY A 87 -9.95 -7.91 4.69
N ALA A 88 -8.92 -7.17 4.27
CA ALA A 88 -7.92 -6.53 5.13
C ALA A 88 -7.66 -5.10 4.67
N SER A 89 -7.07 -4.27 5.53
CA SER A 89 -6.64 -2.91 5.22
C SER A 89 -5.33 -2.93 4.43
N VAL A 90 -5.42 -3.40 3.18
CA VAL A 90 -4.25 -3.71 2.34
C VAL A 90 -3.46 -2.46 1.96
N ASN A 91 -4.12 -1.31 1.77
CA ASN A 91 -3.43 -0.06 1.45
C ASN A 91 -2.69 0.51 2.65
N ASP A 92 -3.27 0.40 3.86
CA ASP A 92 -2.57 0.77 5.10
C ASP A 92 -1.30 -0.06 5.29
N LEU A 93 -1.39 -1.38 5.09
CA LEU A 93 -0.26 -2.28 5.22
C LEU A 93 0.82 -2.01 4.17
N VAL A 94 0.44 -1.87 2.90
CA VAL A 94 1.39 -1.60 1.81
C VAL A 94 1.96 -0.20 1.90
N GLY A 95 1.15 0.80 2.27
CA GLY A 95 1.62 2.16 2.53
C GLY A 95 2.64 2.23 3.65
N ALA A 96 2.40 1.50 4.75
CA ALA A 96 3.37 1.38 5.83
C ALA A 96 4.67 0.69 5.36
N LEU A 97 4.56 -0.37 4.55
CA LEU A 97 5.73 -1.06 3.99
C LEU A 97 6.57 -0.14 3.09
N PHE A 98 5.94 0.65 2.20
CA PHE A 98 6.66 1.64 1.41
C PHE A 98 7.28 2.74 2.28
N GLY A 99 6.63 3.13 3.38
CA GLY A 99 7.22 4.00 4.38
C GLY A 99 8.52 3.41 4.97
N VAL A 100 8.52 2.13 5.32
CA VAL A 100 9.72 1.41 5.82
C VAL A 100 10.83 1.40 4.76
N VAL A 101 10.50 1.07 3.51
CA VAL A 101 11.48 1.08 2.40
C VAL A 101 12.09 2.47 2.22
N ALA A 102 11.26 3.52 2.24
CA ALA A 102 11.73 4.91 2.11
C ALA A 102 12.62 5.33 3.30
N ILE A 103 12.28 4.93 4.52
CA ILE A 103 13.12 5.17 5.71
C ILE A 103 14.47 4.45 5.56
N GLN A 104 14.49 3.20 5.13
CA GLN A 104 15.73 2.44 4.94
C GLN A 104 16.63 3.09 3.87
N ALA A 105 16.06 3.53 2.75
CA ALA A 105 16.79 4.27 1.72
C ALA A 105 17.38 5.58 2.27
N ALA A 106 16.58 6.33 3.04
CA ALA A 106 17.01 7.56 3.68
C ALA A 106 18.12 7.33 4.73
N LEU A 107 18.07 6.22 5.47
CA LEU A 107 19.13 5.85 6.42
C LEU A 107 20.45 5.55 5.71
N LEU A 108 20.41 4.85 4.57
CA LEU A 108 21.58 4.59 3.73
C LEU A 108 22.17 5.89 3.16
N GLU A 109 21.32 6.77 2.63
CA GLU A 109 21.75 8.08 2.11
C GLU A 109 22.39 8.93 3.22
N ARG A 110 21.81 8.90 4.42
CA ARG A 110 22.34 9.64 5.58
C ARG A 110 23.77 9.20 5.96
N GLN A 111 24.16 7.94 5.73
CA GLN A 111 25.52 7.47 6.00
C GLN A 111 26.56 8.21 5.13
N HIS A 112 26.16 8.61 3.92
CA HIS A 112 27.04 9.34 3.00
C HIS A 112 26.94 10.86 3.18
N THR A 113 25.72 11.37 3.41
CA THR A 113 25.47 12.82 3.46
C THR A 113 25.61 13.43 4.86
N GLY A 114 25.46 12.61 5.89
CA GLY A 114 25.36 13.04 7.29
C GLY A 114 24.04 13.77 7.61
N LYS A 115 23.08 13.85 6.68
CA LYS A 115 21.83 14.59 6.81
C LYS A 115 20.62 13.67 6.75
N GLY A 116 19.61 14.02 7.56
CA GLY A 116 18.29 13.44 7.46
C GLY A 116 17.51 13.98 6.27
N THR A 117 16.34 13.44 6.03
CA THR A 117 15.48 13.83 4.92
C THR A 117 14.00 13.62 5.25
N PHE A 118 13.15 14.25 4.45
CA PHE A 118 11.70 14.07 4.49
C PHE A 118 11.28 13.02 3.48
N VAL A 119 10.64 11.95 3.96
CA VAL A 119 10.07 10.90 3.11
C VAL A 119 8.56 10.80 3.32
N ARG A 120 7.85 10.41 2.28
CA ARG A 120 6.40 10.23 2.32
C ARG A 120 5.98 8.92 1.68
N SER A 121 4.90 8.35 2.20
CA SER A 121 4.18 7.26 1.56
C SER A 121 2.70 7.59 1.50
N GLY A 122 2.06 7.28 0.38
CA GLY A 122 0.65 7.52 0.14
C GLY A 122 -0.15 6.22 -0.01
N LEU A 123 -1.34 6.17 0.58
CA LEU A 123 -2.24 5.02 0.45
C LEU A 123 -2.69 4.84 -0.99
N PHE A 124 -3.02 5.94 -1.68
CA PHE A 124 -3.50 5.91 -3.07
C PHE A 124 -2.40 5.42 -4.01
N GLU A 125 -1.18 5.90 -3.85
CA GLU A 125 -0.03 5.47 -4.66
C GLU A 125 0.32 4.00 -4.39
N SER A 126 0.13 3.54 -3.15
CA SER A 126 0.26 2.12 -2.80
C SER A 126 -0.82 1.27 -3.48
N ASN A 127 -2.05 1.77 -3.59
CA ASN A 127 -3.12 1.12 -4.35
C ASN A 127 -2.76 1.01 -5.83
N MET A 128 -2.19 2.07 -6.43
CA MET A 128 -1.75 2.05 -7.83
C MET A 128 -0.69 0.96 -8.07
N PHE A 129 0.20 0.73 -7.11
CA PHE A 129 1.15 -0.37 -7.18
C PHE A 129 0.43 -1.73 -7.20
N LEU A 130 -0.57 -1.94 -6.34
CA LEU A 130 -1.33 -3.20 -6.27
C LEU A 130 -2.09 -3.52 -7.55
N VAL A 131 -2.60 -2.51 -8.27
CA VAL A 131 -3.35 -2.68 -9.52
C VAL A 131 -2.52 -2.41 -10.78
N SER A 132 -1.22 -2.22 -10.65
CA SER A 132 -0.34 -1.76 -11.74
C SER A 132 -0.35 -2.67 -12.97
N ASN A 133 -0.40 -3.98 -12.79
CA ASN A 133 -0.49 -4.95 -13.89
C ASN A 133 -1.76 -4.76 -14.74
N HIS A 134 -2.88 -4.38 -14.13
CA HIS A 134 -4.13 -4.08 -14.84
C HIS A 134 -4.06 -2.75 -15.59
N MET A 135 -3.33 -1.78 -15.03
CA MET A 135 -3.03 -0.52 -15.73
C MET A 135 -2.17 -0.77 -16.97
N VAL A 136 -1.11 -1.58 -16.84
CA VAL A 136 -0.26 -1.96 -17.98
C VAL A 136 -1.06 -2.71 -19.04
N GLN A 137 -1.93 -3.64 -18.64
CA GLN A 137 -2.84 -4.34 -19.56
C GLN A 137 -3.70 -3.34 -20.36
N TYR A 138 -4.29 -2.37 -19.69
CA TYR A 138 -5.08 -1.34 -20.37
C TYR A 138 -4.26 -0.53 -21.37
N PHE A 139 -3.06 -0.09 -21.00
CA PHE A 139 -2.17 0.66 -21.90
C PHE A 139 -1.76 -0.14 -23.13
N GLN A 140 -1.60 -1.45 -23.00
CA GLN A 140 -1.21 -2.33 -24.12
C GLN A 140 -2.38 -2.70 -25.02
N THR A 141 -3.58 -2.91 -24.46
CA THR A 141 -4.73 -3.50 -25.19
C THR A 141 -5.84 -2.51 -25.49
N GLY A 142 -5.88 -1.35 -24.80
CA GLY A 142 -7.01 -0.43 -24.80
C GLY A 142 -8.25 -0.96 -24.08
N MET A 143 -8.19 -2.17 -23.49
CA MET A 143 -9.32 -2.79 -22.81
C MET A 143 -9.09 -2.84 -21.30
N ALA A 144 -10.09 -2.38 -20.53
CA ALA A 144 -10.07 -2.48 -19.08
C ALA A 144 -10.05 -3.95 -18.65
N ALA A 145 -9.28 -4.25 -17.59
CA ALA A 145 -9.31 -5.58 -16.99
C ALA A 145 -10.68 -5.86 -16.39
N GLU A 146 -11.18 -7.08 -16.58
CA GLU A 146 -12.40 -7.52 -15.90
C GLU A 146 -12.12 -7.83 -14.43
N PRO A 147 -13.11 -7.63 -13.54
CA PRO A 147 -13.02 -8.02 -12.13
C PRO A 147 -12.67 -9.50 -11.96
N MET A 148 -11.95 -9.84 -10.91
CA MET A 148 -11.51 -11.21 -10.64
C MET A 148 -12.63 -12.26 -10.66
N PRO A 149 -13.83 -12.01 -10.09
CA PRO A 149 -14.93 -12.98 -10.13
C PRO A 149 -15.50 -13.26 -11.53
N ASP A 150 -15.38 -12.28 -12.44
CA ASP A 150 -15.93 -12.36 -13.80
C ASP A 150 -14.84 -12.68 -14.84
N ARG A 151 -13.60 -12.69 -14.41
CA ARG A 151 -12.46 -12.90 -15.29
C ARG A 151 -12.36 -14.34 -15.76
N LYS A 152 -12.29 -14.53 -17.05
CA LYS A 152 -11.85 -15.82 -17.60
C LYS A 152 -10.40 -16.06 -17.20
N ALA A 153 -10.15 -17.18 -16.55
CA ALA A 153 -8.80 -17.52 -16.10
C ALA A 153 -7.83 -17.51 -17.29
N SER A 154 -6.66 -16.91 -17.09
CA SER A 154 -5.57 -16.97 -18.09
C SER A 154 -4.95 -18.37 -18.18
N TRP A 155 -5.23 -19.22 -17.21
CA TRP A 155 -4.77 -20.60 -17.08
C TRP A 155 -5.97 -21.53 -17.26
N ALA A 156 -5.74 -22.73 -17.80
CA ALA A 156 -6.80 -23.67 -18.13
C ALA A 156 -7.64 -24.10 -16.91
N ILE A 157 -7.00 -24.23 -15.74
CA ILE A 157 -7.67 -24.54 -14.47
C ILE A 157 -7.04 -23.60 -13.42
N TYR A 158 -7.83 -22.69 -12.88
CA TYR A 158 -7.38 -21.74 -11.85
C TYR A 158 -8.59 -21.22 -11.07
N ASP A 159 -9.12 -22.07 -10.18
CA ASP A 159 -10.35 -21.76 -9.46
C ASP A 159 -10.49 -22.59 -8.17
N VAL A 160 -11.54 -22.31 -7.41
CA VAL A 160 -11.95 -23.06 -6.23
C VAL A 160 -13.00 -24.09 -6.63
N PHE A 161 -12.74 -25.34 -6.30
CA PHE A 161 -13.63 -26.46 -6.60
C PHE A 161 -14.19 -27.10 -5.34
N GLN A 162 -15.43 -27.59 -5.43
CA GLN A 162 -16.04 -28.38 -4.36
C GLN A 162 -15.54 -29.81 -4.43
N THR A 163 -15.12 -30.37 -3.30
CA THR A 163 -14.70 -31.78 -3.19
C THR A 163 -15.89 -32.70 -2.86
N ALA A 164 -15.71 -34.00 -3.03
CA ALA A 164 -16.76 -34.98 -2.76
C ALA A 164 -17.17 -35.07 -1.28
N ASP A 165 -16.36 -34.56 -0.36
CA ASP A 165 -16.61 -34.48 1.09
C ASP A 165 -17.06 -33.07 1.52
N ASP A 166 -17.66 -32.30 0.61
CA ASP A 166 -18.21 -30.96 0.79
C ASP A 166 -17.21 -29.89 1.30
N LYS A 167 -15.92 -30.11 1.05
CA LYS A 167 -14.89 -29.13 1.29
C LYS A 167 -14.53 -28.37 0.00
N GLN A 168 -13.77 -27.32 0.16
CA GLN A 168 -13.28 -26.54 -0.98
C GLN A 168 -11.78 -26.75 -1.15
N ILE A 169 -11.35 -26.85 -2.41
CA ILE A 169 -9.95 -26.89 -2.78
C ILE A 169 -9.68 -25.89 -3.90
N PHE A 170 -8.61 -25.13 -3.76
CA PHE A 170 -8.13 -24.30 -4.86
C PHE A 170 -7.23 -25.14 -5.77
N VAL A 171 -7.49 -25.13 -7.06
CA VAL A 171 -6.67 -25.81 -8.08
C VAL A 171 -6.12 -24.78 -9.05
N GLY A 172 -4.79 -24.70 -9.14
CA GLY A 172 -4.08 -23.86 -10.10
C GLY A 172 -3.18 -24.69 -10.98
N VAL A 173 -3.50 -24.79 -12.28
CA VAL A 173 -2.70 -25.51 -13.28
C VAL A 173 -2.02 -24.50 -14.18
N VAL A 174 -0.71 -24.34 -14.03
CA VAL A 174 0.10 -23.34 -14.75
C VAL A 174 0.99 -23.95 -15.84
N SER A 175 0.96 -25.28 -16.01
CA SER A 175 1.69 -25.98 -17.08
C SER A 175 1.11 -27.38 -17.35
N ASP A 176 1.35 -27.92 -18.53
CA ASP A 176 0.89 -29.26 -18.93
C ASP A 176 1.46 -30.38 -18.04
N LYS A 177 2.62 -30.19 -17.45
CA LYS A 177 3.21 -31.15 -16.51
C LYS A 177 2.39 -31.32 -15.24
N VAL A 178 1.70 -30.27 -14.79
CA VAL A 178 0.85 -30.32 -13.58
C VAL A 178 -0.46 -31.05 -13.88
N VAL A 179 -0.99 -30.98 -15.11
CA VAL A 179 -2.18 -31.74 -15.54
C VAL A 179 -1.96 -33.25 -15.41
N ALA A 180 -0.79 -33.72 -15.79
CA ALA A 180 -0.44 -35.15 -15.76
C ALA A 180 -0.36 -35.74 -14.34
N THR A 181 0.01 -34.94 -13.35
CA THR A 181 0.10 -35.36 -11.94
C THR A 181 -1.23 -35.27 -11.18
N GLN A 182 -2.17 -34.48 -11.64
CA GLN A 182 -3.49 -34.29 -10.99
C GLN A 182 -4.59 -35.23 -11.52
N GLY A 183 -4.28 -36.10 -12.47
CA GLY A 183 -5.24 -37.07 -13.05
C GLY A 183 -5.88 -38.06 -12.06
N ALA A 184 -5.52 -37.99 -10.76
CA ALA A 184 -6.13 -38.77 -9.68
C ALA A 184 -7.22 -38.01 -8.91
N CYS A 185 -7.35 -36.69 -9.10
CA CYS A 185 -8.37 -35.89 -8.40
C CYS A 185 -9.64 -35.81 -9.29
N ARG A 186 -10.66 -36.58 -8.98
CA ARG A 186 -11.98 -36.48 -9.65
C ARG A 186 -12.68 -35.22 -9.09
N VAL A 187 -12.69 -34.16 -9.86
CA VAL A 187 -13.56 -33.00 -9.67
C VAL A 187 -14.93 -33.37 -10.25
N ARG A 188 -16.02 -33.19 -9.49
CA ARG A 188 -17.39 -33.35 -9.97
C ARG A 188 -17.87 -32.04 -10.59
#